data_630e8d85f234c12454608778af4d9863
#
_entry.id   630e8d85f234c12454608778af4d9863
#
_cell.length_a   1.000
_cell.length_b   1.000
_cell.length_c   1.000
_cell.angle_alpha   90.00
_cell.angle_beta   90.00
_cell.angle_gamma   90.00
#
_symmetry.space_group_name_H-M   'P 1'
#
loop_
_entity.id
_entity.type
_entity.pdbx_description
1 polymer ?
#
loop_
_entity_poly.entity_id
_entity_poly.type
_entity_poly.pdbx_seq_one_letter_code
_entity_poly.pdbx_strand_id
1 'polypeptide(L)'
;FPVQERPYYCLGLEKRLIDGKIICEHSGGLHGVSTKGGLVEGGYSCAVLCNEGDVDVNEFQWICYNFILGLPLETTHRWAEPNGRTFSMPEALQGDFMAKEGVPSHCIVRWENGMLTGTYCDRQVDFLYCGKTVFAIVDKADHTNRINTAEFYLKDGRAWGVRCYTRIYQRADL
;
A
#
# COMPACT_ATOMS: atom_id res chain seq x y z
N PHE A 1 2.70 -12.94 14.19
CA PHE A 1 2.41 -11.52 13.99
C PHE A 1 0.89 -11.36 14.07
N PRO A 2 0.36 -10.33 14.76
CA PRO A 2 -1.08 -10.11 14.81
C PRO A 2 -1.60 -9.85 13.41
N VAL A 3 -2.65 -10.55 13.02
CA VAL A 3 -3.32 -10.31 11.75
C VAL A 3 -4.06 -8.98 11.87
N GLN A 4 -3.81 -8.07 10.93
CA GLN A 4 -4.41 -6.74 10.91
C GLN A 4 -5.10 -6.54 9.56
N GLU A 5 -5.95 -5.52 9.47
CA GLU A 5 -6.60 -5.15 8.22
C GLU A 5 -5.58 -4.76 7.13
N ARG A 6 -4.43 -4.20 7.53
CA ARG A 6 -3.35 -3.90 6.58
C ARG A 6 -2.67 -5.18 6.07
N PRO A 7 -2.28 -5.23 4.79
CA PRO A 7 -1.58 -6.37 4.23
C PRO A 7 -0.20 -6.58 4.87
N TYR A 8 0.15 -7.85 5.10
CA TYR A 8 1.51 -8.30 5.39
C TYR A 8 1.98 -9.24 4.31
N TYR A 9 3.23 -9.16 3.95
CA TYR A 9 3.84 -10.15 3.07
C TYR A 9 4.44 -11.29 3.89
N CYS A 10 3.93 -12.50 3.69
CA CYS A 10 4.31 -13.70 4.44
C CYS A 10 4.46 -14.90 3.51
N LEU A 11 5.66 -15.46 3.40
CA LEU A 11 5.93 -16.69 2.63
C LEU A 11 5.37 -16.66 1.19
N GLY A 12 5.53 -15.52 0.51
CA GLY A 12 5.07 -15.36 -0.87
C GLY A 12 3.59 -14.96 -1.01
N LEU A 13 2.88 -14.71 0.08
CA LEU A 13 1.49 -14.25 0.07
C LEU A 13 1.33 -12.96 0.89
N GLU A 14 0.43 -12.12 0.47
CA GLU A 14 -0.09 -11.02 1.26
C GLU A 14 -1.18 -11.57 2.18
N LYS A 15 -1.13 -11.21 3.44
CA LYS A 15 -2.10 -11.64 4.45
C LYS A 15 -2.72 -10.44 5.13
N ARG A 16 -4.04 -10.40 5.23
CA ARG A 16 -4.80 -9.36 5.94
C ARG A 16 -6.12 -9.88 6.48
N LEU A 17 -6.83 -9.04 7.22
CA LEU A 17 -8.22 -9.28 7.64
C LEU A 17 -9.18 -8.48 6.77
N ILE A 18 -10.29 -9.12 6.39
CA ILE A 18 -11.49 -8.49 5.87
C ILE A 18 -12.65 -9.06 6.69
N ASP A 19 -13.42 -8.20 7.34
CA ASP A 19 -14.55 -8.58 8.19
C ASP A 19 -14.21 -9.71 9.19
N GLY A 20 -13.05 -9.60 9.86
CA GLY A 20 -12.57 -10.59 10.82
C GLY A 20 -12.08 -11.91 10.23
N LYS A 21 -12.15 -12.11 8.91
CA LYS A 21 -11.64 -13.30 8.22
C LYS A 21 -10.25 -13.08 7.65
N ILE A 22 -9.42 -14.10 7.75
CA ILE A 22 -8.09 -14.09 7.16
C ILE A 22 -8.20 -14.26 5.65
N ILE A 23 -7.59 -13.33 4.93
CA ILE A 23 -7.40 -13.39 3.49
C ILE A 23 -5.91 -13.57 3.22
N CYS A 24 -5.56 -14.55 2.39
CA CYS A 24 -4.21 -14.75 1.86
C CYS A 24 -4.26 -14.59 0.35
N GLU A 25 -3.58 -13.61 -0.19
CA GLU A 25 -3.70 -13.24 -1.60
C GLU A 25 -2.34 -12.92 -2.23
N HIS A 26 -2.26 -12.92 -3.54
CA HIS A 26 -1.13 -12.40 -4.28
C HIS A 26 -1.58 -11.87 -5.64
N SER A 27 -1.01 -10.74 -6.05
CA SER A 27 -1.18 -10.20 -7.39
C SER A 27 -0.11 -10.72 -8.33
N GLY A 28 -0.42 -10.78 -9.60
CA GLY A 28 0.51 -11.10 -10.66
C GLY A 28 0.31 -10.17 -11.85
N GLY A 29 1.39 -9.87 -12.53
CA GLY A 29 1.35 -9.04 -13.74
C GLY A 29 2.50 -9.40 -14.66
N LEU A 30 2.21 -9.42 -15.94
CA LEU A 30 3.14 -9.48 -17.03
C LEU A 30 2.72 -8.44 -18.07
N HIS A 31 3.54 -8.24 -19.09
CA HIS A 31 3.16 -7.34 -20.18
C HIS A 31 1.85 -7.79 -20.81
N GLY A 32 0.80 -6.95 -20.74
CA GLY A 32 -0.53 -7.24 -21.26
C GLY A 32 -1.41 -8.14 -20.36
N VAL A 33 -1.01 -8.42 -19.10
CA VAL A 33 -1.78 -9.27 -18.20
C VAL A 33 -1.77 -8.70 -16.78
N SER A 34 -2.93 -8.64 -16.16
CA SER A 34 -3.09 -8.33 -14.72
C SER A 34 -3.90 -9.43 -14.05
N THR A 35 -3.42 -9.91 -12.90
CA THR A 35 -4.08 -11.02 -12.18
C THR A 35 -4.05 -10.83 -10.68
N LYS A 36 -5.00 -11.43 -9.98
CA LYS A 36 -4.96 -11.59 -8.54
C LYS A 36 -5.66 -12.88 -8.13
N GLY A 37 -5.04 -13.64 -7.24
CA GLY A 37 -5.64 -14.83 -6.63
C GLY A 37 -5.68 -14.70 -5.12
N GLY A 38 -6.67 -15.30 -4.48
CA GLY A 38 -6.80 -15.25 -3.04
C GLY A 38 -7.54 -16.44 -2.44
N LEU A 39 -7.16 -16.74 -1.21
CA LEU A 39 -7.76 -17.73 -0.33
C LEU A 39 -8.47 -16.99 0.80
N VAL A 40 -9.71 -17.36 1.07
CA VAL A 40 -10.53 -16.82 2.17
C VAL A 40 -10.65 -17.88 3.25
N GLU A 41 -10.44 -17.49 4.50
CA GLU A 41 -10.66 -18.35 5.65
C GLU A 41 -12.06 -18.98 5.61
N GLY A 42 -12.11 -20.31 5.77
CA GLY A 42 -13.35 -21.09 5.62
C GLY A 42 -13.36 -21.98 4.36
N GLY A 43 -12.24 -22.00 3.58
CA GLY A 43 -12.03 -22.94 2.48
C GLY A 43 -12.48 -22.44 1.10
N TYR A 44 -12.70 -21.14 0.96
CA TYR A 44 -13.04 -20.52 -0.32
C TYR A 44 -11.79 -19.97 -1.01
N SER A 45 -11.82 -19.93 -2.34
CA SER A 45 -10.80 -19.29 -3.16
C SER A 45 -11.43 -18.56 -4.34
N CYS A 46 -10.75 -17.53 -4.80
CA CYS A 46 -11.14 -16.81 -6.01
C CYS A 46 -9.90 -16.34 -6.77
N ALA A 47 -10.05 -16.15 -8.07
CA ALA A 47 -9.01 -15.59 -8.91
C ALA A 47 -9.63 -14.64 -9.95
N VAL A 48 -8.95 -13.55 -10.21
CA VAL A 48 -9.25 -12.61 -11.28
C VAL A 48 -8.10 -12.68 -12.29
N LEU A 49 -8.43 -12.86 -13.54
CA LEU A 49 -7.49 -12.95 -14.66
C LEU A 49 -7.96 -11.95 -15.72
N CYS A 50 -7.09 -11.02 -16.08
CA CYS A 50 -7.34 -10.02 -17.10
C CYS A 50 -6.25 -10.07 -18.15
N ASN A 51 -6.62 -10.02 -19.42
CA ASN A 51 -5.72 -10.00 -20.57
C ASN A 51 -5.33 -8.56 -20.98
N GLU A 52 -5.34 -7.64 -20.01
CA GLU A 52 -4.86 -6.27 -20.17
C GLU A 52 -3.92 -5.95 -19.01
N GLY A 53 -2.80 -5.28 -19.33
CA GLY A 53 -1.87 -4.77 -18.33
C GLY A 53 -2.42 -3.50 -17.68
N ASP A 54 -1.89 -3.19 -16.50
CA ASP A 54 -2.18 -1.95 -15.75
C ASP A 54 -3.66 -1.79 -15.30
N VAL A 55 -4.44 -2.88 -15.32
CA VAL A 55 -5.80 -2.90 -14.74
C VAL A 55 -5.72 -3.09 -13.23
N ASP A 56 -6.44 -2.28 -12.46
CA ASP A 56 -6.61 -2.50 -11.02
C ASP A 56 -7.56 -3.68 -10.76
N VAL A 57 -6.99 -4.88 -10.77
CA VAL A 57 -7.73 -6.12 -10.47
C VAL A 57 -8.17 -6.24 -9.02
N ASN A 58 -7.75 -5.33 -8.12
CA ASN A 58 -8.16 -5.36 -6.72
C ASN A 58 -9.67 -5.14 -6.56
N GLU A 59 -10.25 -4.24 -7.33
CA GLU A 59 -11.69 -3.96 -7.24
C GLU A 59 -12.53 -5.21 -7.58
N PHE A 60 -12.15 -5.92 -8.64
CA PHE A 60 -12.81 -7.18 -8.99
C PHE A 60 -12.60 -8.28 -7.94
N GLN A 61 -11.41 -8.35 -7.36
CA GLN A 61 -11.11 -9.30 -6.30
C GLN A 61 -11.92 -8.99 -5.03
N TRP A 62 -12.12 -7.72 -4.68
CA TRP A 62 -12.97 -7.32 -3.55
C TRP A 62 -14.43 -7.70 -3.75
N ILE A 63 -14.97 -7.61 -4.96
CA ILE A 63 -16.32 -8.10 -5.28
C ILE A 63 -16.43 -9.60 -4.97
N CYS A 64 -15.41 -10.40 -5.35
CA CYS A 64 -15.39 -11.82 -5.03
C CYS A 64 -15.35 -12.08 -3.51
N TYR A 65 -14.52 -11.33 -2.77
CA TYR A 65 -14.46 -11.44 -1.31
C TYR A 65 -15.76 -11.02 -0.66
N ASN A 66 -16.34 -9.91 -1.09
CA ASN A 66 -17.62 -9.42 -0.58
C ASN A 66 -18.73 -10.45 -0.79
N PHE A 67 -18.79 -11.07 -1.96
CA PHE A 67 -19.74 -12.15 -2.24
C PHE A 67 -19.54 -13.34 -1.28
N ILE A 68 -18.31 -13.82 -1.10
CA ILE A 68 -17.97 -14.94 -0.21
C ILE A 68 -18.32 -14.61 1.25
N LEU A 69 -18.09 -13.38 1.67
CA LEU A 69 -18.28 -12.92 3.05
C LEU A 69 -19.70 -12.42 3.35
N GLY A 70 -20.56 -12.32 2.34
CA GLY A 70 -21.92 -11.79 2.47
C GLY A 70 -21.96 -10.28 2.71
N LEU A 71 -20.95 -9.54 2.25
CA LEU A 71 -20.86 -8.08 2.33
C LEU A 71 -21.49 -7.42 1.10
N PRO A 72 -21.87 -6.12 1.16
CA PRO A 72 -22.27 -5.36 -0.03
C PRO A 72 -21.16 -5.41 -1.09
N LEU A 73 -21.49 -5.72 -2.33
CA LEU A 73 -20.51 -5.98 -3.40
C LEU A 73 -19.61 -4.78 -3.72
N GLU A 74 -20.11 -3.58 -3.50
CA GLU A 74 -19.40 -2.31 -3.70
C GLU A 74 -18.43 -1.93 -2.56
N THR A 75 -18.37 -2.72 -1.49
CA THR A 75 -17.48 -2.45 -0.36
C THR A 75 -16.02 -2.52 -0.79
N THR A 76 -15.30 -1.43 -0.58
CA THR A 76 -13.85 -1.36 -0.83
C THR A 76 -13.05 -1.74 0.41
N HIS A 77 -11.89 -2.38 0.22
CA HIS A 77 -11.04 -2.84 1.31
C HIS A 77 -9.67 -2.15 1.34
N ARG A 78 -9.63 -0.88 0.96
CA ARG A 78 -8.44 -0.05 1.13
C ARG A 78 -8.22 0.19 2.62
N TRP A 79 -7.08 -0.22 3.15
CA TRP A 79 -6.80 -0.16 4.59
C TRP A 79 -6.37 1.22 5.10
N ALA A 80 -6.12 2.17 4.21
CA ALA A 80 -5.73 3.53 4.55
C ALA A 80 -6.35 4.52 3.56
N GLU A 81 -7.20 5.42 4.06
CA GLU A 81 -7.80 6.49 3.27
C GLU A 81 -7.36 7.85 3.82
N PRO A 82 -7.07 8.83 2.94
CA PRO A 82 -6.78 10.19 3.36
C PRO A 82 -7.92 10.78 4.18
N ASN A 83 -7.58 11.42 5.31
CA ASN A 83 -8.57 11.93 6.26
C ASN A 83 -8.64 13.46 6.32
N GLY A 84 -7.96 14.16 5.43
CA GLY A 84 -7.93 15.62 5.34
C GLY A 84 -7.18 16.32 6.49
N ARG A 85 -6.54 15.57 7.40
CA ARG A 85 -5.73 16.10 8.50
C ARG A 85 -4.27 16.15 8.11
N THR A 86 -3.49 16.86 8.91
CA THR A 86 -2.03 16.95 8.77
C THR A 86 -1.34 16.17 9.88
N PHE A 87 -0.25 15.51 9.56
CA PHE A 87 0.62 14.88 10.56
C PHE A 87 1.33 15.95 11.39
N SER A 88 1.45 15.76 12.71
CA SER A 88 1.92 16.78 13.65
C SER A 88 3.43 17.10 13.54
N MET A 89 4.22 16.18 12.98
CA MET A 89 5.69 16.33 12.87
C MET A 89 6.16 15.93 11.45
N PRO A 90 5.71 16.61 10.40
CA PRO A 90 6.01 16.19 9.03
C PRO A 90 7.53 16.24 8.72
N GLU A 91 8.28 17.14 9.34
CA GLU A 91 9.73 17.26 9.18
C GLU A 91 10.47 15.99 9.64
N ALA A 92 9.93 15.27 10.62
CA ALA A 92 10.49 14.00 11.11
C ALA A 92 10.46 12.89 10.06
N LEU A 93 9.59 12.99 9.06
CA LEU A 93 9.40 12.01 8.01
C LEU A 93 10.29 12.23 6.78
N GLN A 94 10.87 13.41 6.64
CA GLN A 94 11.74 13.74 5.51
C GLN A 94 12.97 12.82 5.46
N GLY A 95 13.36 12.44 4.27
CA GLY A 95 14.58 11.65 4.06
C GLY A 95 14.64 10.99 2.69
N ASP A 96 15.81 10.42 2.43
CA ASP A 96 16.06 9.57 1.29
C ASP A 96 16.07 8.14 1.80
N PHE A 97 15.15 7.33 1.30
CA PHE A 97 14.97 5.95 1.69
C PHE A 97 15.22 5.04 0.50
N MET A 98 15.87 3.92 0.74
CA MET A 98 16.24 2.95 -0.29
C MET A 98 15.85 1.53 0.13
N ALA A 99 15.24 0.80 -0.78
CA ALA A 99 15.12 -0.65 -0.69
C ALA A 99 16.25 -1.28 -1.51
N LYS A 100 17.04 -2.14 -0.85
CA LYS A 100 18.23 -2.77 -1.45
C LYS A 100 17.98 -4.22 -1.87
N GLU A 101 16.85 -4.79 -1.43
CA GLU A 101 16.47 -6.16 -1.79
C GLU A 101 15.97 -6.23 -3.24
N GLY A 102 16.49 -7.17 -4.00
CA GLY A 102 16.14 -7.35 -5.42
C GLY A 102 16.55 -6.16 -6.26
N VAL A 103 15.61 -5.58 -7.00
CA VAL A 103 15.86 -4.36 -7.79
C VAL A 103 15.87 -3.16 -6.84
N PRO A 104 16.99 -2.41 -6.74
CA PRO A 104 17.04 -1.20 -5.93
C PRO A 104 15.97 -0.19 -6.35
N SER A 105 15.32 0.41 -5.36
CA SER A 105 14.33 1.45 -5.60
C SER A 105 14.36 2.49 -4.48
N HIS A 106 13.91 3.70 -4.78
CA HIS A 106 14.01 4.86 -3.92
C HIS A 106 12.62 5.37 -3.54
N CYS A 107 12.54 5.90 -2.31
CA CYS A 107 11.44 6.71 -1.83
C CYS A 107 12.04 7.98 -1.20
N ILE A 108 11.90 9.11 -1.88
CA ILE A 108 12.40 10.40 -1.41
C ILE A 108 11.23 11.19 -0.85
N VAL A 109 11.36 11.69 0.37
CA VAL A 109 10.29 12.42 1.06
C VAL A 109 10.79 13.79 1.51
N ARG A 110 10.06 14.83 1.16
CA ARG A 110 10.33 16.24 1.50
C ARG A 110 9.06 16.87 2.06
N TRP A 111 9.26 17.84 2.96
CA TRP A 111 8.18 18.71 3.44
C TRP A 111 8.28 20.05 2.73
N GLU A 112 7.35 20.33 1.84
CA GLU A 112 7.34 21.53 1.00
C GLU A 112 5.93 22.11 0.93
N ASN A 113 5.81 23.42 1.10
CA ASN A 113 4.55 24.16 0.96
C ASN A 113 3.37 23.57 1.77
N GLY A 114 3.66 23.03 2.98
CA GLY A 114 2.62 22.46 3.84
C GLY A 114 2.18 21.05 3.48
N MET A 115 2.92 20.35 2.63
CA MET A 115 2.63 18.99 2.17
C MET A 115 3.88 18.11 2.16
N LEU A 116 3.73 16.83 2.45
CA LEU A 116 4.76 15.84 2.16
C LEU A 116 4.70 15.46 0.68
N THR A 117 5.80 15.69 -0.02
CA THR A 117 5.95 15.44 -1.45
C THR A 117 7.26 14.70 -1.72
N GLY A 118 7.49 14.24 -2.93
CA GLY A 118 8.76 13.64 -3.30
C GLY A 118 8.70 12.70 -4.49
N THR A 119 9.52 11.66 -4.43
CA THR A 119 9.63 10.67 -5.51
C THR A 119 9.47 9.26 -4.96
N TYR A 120 8.68 8.45 -5.61
CA TYR A 120 8.53 7.03 -5.33
C TYR A 120 8.65 6.22 -6.62
N CYS A 121 9.66 5.34 -6.72
CA CYS A 121 9.94 4.56 -7.92
C CYS A 121 9.93 5.43 -9.20
N ASP A 122 10.73 6.51 -9.19
CA ASP A 122 10.91 7.50 -10.27
C ASP A 122 9.65 8.32 -10.64
N ARG A 123 8.55 8.17 -9.91
CA ARG A 123 7.34 9.00 -10.08
C ARG A 123 7.32 10.14 -9.08
N GLN A 124 6.89 11.32 -9.52
CA GLN A 124 6.61 12.45 -8.65
C GLN A 124 5.30 12.20 -7.88
N VAL A 125 5.36 12.29 -6.56
CA VAL A 125 4.24 11.89 -5.70
C VAL A 125 4.00 12.88 -4.57
N ASP A 126 2.77 12.87 -4.05
CA ASP A 126 2.39 13.47 -2.78
C ASP A 126 1.96 12.40 -1.79
N PHE A 127 2.16 12.67 -0.49
CA PHE A 127 1.82 11.77 0.59
C PHE A 127 0.66 12.36 1.39
N LEU A 128 -0.53 11.80 1.22
CA LEU A 128 -1.75 12.25 1.89
C LEU A 128 -1.96 11.50 3.20
N TYR A 129 -2.11 12.23 4.29
CA TYR A 129 -2.19 11.65 5.63
C TYR A 129 -3.45 10.82 5.84
N CYS A 130 -3.28 9.58 6.31
CA CYS A 130 -4.37 8.63 6.59
C CYS A 130 -4.57 8.37 8.10
N GLY A 131 -3.59 8.69 8.93
CA GLY A 131 -3.62 8.48 10.37
C GLY A 131 -2.35 7.81 10.91
N LYS A 132 -2.01 8.03 12.17
CA LYS A 132 -0.77 7.56 12.82
C LYS A 132 0.45 7.98 12.00
N THR A 133 1.19 7.05 11.42
CA THR A 133 2.34 7.30 10.54
C THR A 133 2.08 6.78 9.12
N VAL A 134 0.80 6.67 8.74
CA VAL A 134 0.34 6.08 7.47
C VAL A 134 -0.13 7.18 6.52
N PHE A 135 0.28 7.06 5.27
CA PHE A 135 -0.01 7.99 4.18
C PHE A 135 -0.39 7.23 2.90
N ALA A 136 -1.33 7.77 2.14
CA ALA A 136 -1.54 7.36 0.76
C ALA A 136 -0.49 8.02 -0.12
N ILE A 137 0.17 7.26 -0.98
CA ILE A 137 1.05 7.77 -2.04
C ILE A 137 0.18 7.96 -3.27
N VAL A 138 0.09 9.19 -3.74
CA VAL A 138 -0.71 9.58 -4.91
C VAL A 138 0.16 10.25 -5.95
N ASP A 139 -0.27 10.21 -7.20
CA ASP A 139 0.40 10.95 -8.27
C ASP A 139 0.31 12.46 -8.01
N LYS A 140 1.41 13.18 -8.17
CA LYS A 140 1.47 14.61 -7.90
C LYS A 140 0.60 15.45 -8.84
N ALA A 141 0.39 14.99 -10.07
CA ALA A 141 -0.45 15.67 -11.05
C ALA A 141 -1.92 15.32 -10.91
N ASP A 142 -2.25 14.14 -10.34
CA ASP A 142 -3.62 13.66 -10.16
C ASP A 142 -3.75 12.89 -8.85
N HIS A 143 -4.23 13.56 -7.80
CA HIS A 143 -4.43 12.95 -6.48
C HIS A 143 -5.51 11.85 -6.44
N THR A 144 -6.32 11.70 -7.48
CA THR A 144 -7.24 10.56 -7.60
C THR A 144 -6.52 9.28 -8.00
N ASN A 145 -5.34 9.42 -8.63
CA ASN A 145 -4.48 8.30 -9.00
C ASN A 145 -3.64 7.86 -7.80
N ARG A 146 -4.15 6.86 -7.08
CA ARG A 146 -3.46 6.28 -5.94
C ARG A 146 -2.44 5.24 -6.41
N ILE A 147 -1.18 5.48 -6.09
CA ILE A 147 -0.06 4.61 -6.47
C ILE A 147 0.18 3.54 -5.40
N ASN A 148 0.19 3.95 -4.10
CA ASN A 148 0.55 3.01 -3.03
C ASN A 148 0.15 3.56 -1.65
N THR A 149 0.62 2.90 -0.60
CA THR A 149 0.51 3.35 0.79
C THR A 149 1.88 3.30 1.45
N ALA A 150 2.23 4.36 2.20
CA ALA A 150 3.44 4.46 2.99
C ALA A 150 3.12 4.40 4.48
N GLU A 151 3.91 3.65 5.25
CA GLU A 151 3.90 3.66 6.71
C GLU A 151 5.31 3.95 7.21
N PHE A 152 5.48 5.07 7.92
CA PHE A 152 6.77 5.48 8.45
C PHE A 152 7.05 4.87 9.83
N TYR A 153 8.28 4.44 10.03
CA TYR A 153 8.78 3.93 11.29
C TYR A 153 9.73 4.95 11.92
N LEU A 154 9.33 5.47 13.09
CA LEU A 154 10.11 6.48 13.80
C LEU A 154 10.97 5.86 14.89
N LYS A 155 12.16 6.41 15.07
CA LYS A 155 13.04 6.19 16.20
C LYS A 155 13.70 7.53 16.55
N ASP A 156 13.75 7.88 17.83
CA ASP A 156 14.35 9.12 18.32
C ASP A 156 13.84 10.39 17.61
N GLY A 157 12.53 10.43 17.33
CA GLY A 157 11.86 11.56 16.67
C GLY A 157 12.11 11.70 15.17
N ARG A 158 12.74 10.71 14.50
CA ARG A 158 13.05 10.73 13.07
C ARG A 158 12.66 9.41 12.41
N ALA A 159 12.17 9.47 11.18
CA ALA A 159 11.89 8.26 10.42
C ALA A 159 13.20 7.56 10.04
N TRP A 160 13.37 6.32 10.50
CA TRP A 160 14.48 5.47 10.09
C TRP A 160 14.15 4.61 8.87
N GLY A 161 12.86 4.43 8.58
CA GLY A 161 12.39 3.64 7.45
C GLY A 161 10.96 3.99 7.08
N VAL A 162 10.59 3.61 5.88
CA VAL A 162 9.23 3.67 5.36
C VAL A 162 8.89 2.35 4.67
N ARG A 163 7.74 1.80 4.99
CA ARG A 163 7.18 0.66 4.30
C ARG A 163 6.22 1.15 3.23
N CYS A 164 6.55 0.93 1.98
CA CYS A 164 5.64 1.17 0.87
C CYS A 164 5.06 -0.17 0.41
N TYR A 165 3.76 -0.34 0.66
CA TYR A 165 3.05 -1.60 0.48
C TYR A 165 3.68 -2.75 1.29
N THR A 166 4.39 -3.68 0.65
CA THR A 166 5.04 -4.82 1.30
C THR A 166 6.56 -4.64 1.48
N ARG A 167 7.14 -3.59 0.91
CA ARG A 167 8.58 -3.37 0.84
C ARG A 167 9.04 -2.32 1.84
N ILE A 168 10.14 -2.58 2.56
CA ILE A 168 10.73 -1.65 3.53
C ILE A 168 11.88 -0.91 2.86
N TYR A 169 11.81 0.40 2.87
CA TYR A 169 12.86 1.32 2.45
C TYR A 169 13.54 1.86 3.70
N GLN A 170 14.80 1.65 3.83
CA GLN A 170 15.62 2.16 4.95
C GLN A 170 16.20 3.51 4.57
N ARG A 171 16.36 4.38 5.55
CA ARG A 171 17.03 5.66 5.36
C ARG A 171 18.46 5.46 4.84
N ALA A 172 18.85 6.21 3.83
CA ALA A 172 20.11 6.01 3.12
C ALA A 172 21.35 6.48 3.92
N ASP A 173 21.14 7.38 4.89
CA ASP A 173 22.18 7.97 5.74
C ASP A 173 22.31 7.31 7.15
N LEU A 174 21.77 6.10 7.31
CA LEU A 174 21.90 5.27 8.52
C LEU A 174 22.79 4.07 8.30
#